data_32e168b503a377bd358ad90074ccd1bb
#
_entry.id   32e168b503a377bd358ad90074ccd1bb
#
_cell.length_a   1.000
_cell.length_b   1.000
_cell.length_c   1.000
_cell.angle_alpha   90.00
_cell.angle_beta   90.00
_cell.angle_gamma   90.00
#
_symmetry.space_group_name_H-M   'P 1'
#
loop_
_entity.id
_entity.type
_entity.pdbx_description
1 polymer ?
#
loop_
_entity_poly.entity_id
_entity_poly.type
_entity_poly.pdbx_seq_one_letter_code
_entity_poly.pdbx_strand_id
1 'polypeptide(L)'
;MGYVDVSGVGFVLPDGRELFTDVSFRVGEGAKVALVGPNGAGKTTLLRTVAGDLPTQSGTVARSGGLGVMRQFIGMIGDDRTLEDMALSLVAPPLREAGARLAKATEGLDETEKSQIAYANALAHWGEVGGYDAEVLFDTVAVSILGKPWDEARSRIVRTLSGGEQKRFALDLLLRGGDEVLLLDEPDNFLDVPAKRWLEQRIRESNKAILYISHDRELLAQTADRVVAVEGGGAWTHPGGFASWHEARSNRHERMEELRRRWDEEHEKLRELVFTLKNKAMFNDGLASRYQAAQTRLRKFEEAGKPPLPPKEQSVRMNLRGGRTGKRSVICEQLELENLTFPFDLEIWYGDRVAVLGANGTGKSHFLRLLAAGGSEPDLEHQPVDGAPLAHVKHNGVARLGARVRPGHFSQTHDRPELVEKTLVEILWRGDEHRSGMDRAGSMKHLSRYELSTQGDQRFGTLSGGQQARFLVLLLELSGATLLLLDEPTDNLDLASAEALEEGLKAFDGTVIAVTHDRWFTRSFDRFVLFRSDNEVVEVPEPVWDVR
;
A
#
# COMPACT_ATOMS: atom_id res chain seq x y z
N MET A 1 -6.60 -21.67 20.74
CA MET A 1 -6.69 -21.85 19.28
C MET A 1 -7.36 -20.61 18.70
N GLY A 2 -6.54 -19.72 18.14
CA GLY A 2 -7.02 -18.46 17.56
C GLY A 2 -7.58 -18.65 16.15
N TYR A 3 -8.72 -18.06 15.88
CA TYR A 3 -9.30 -18.02 14.55
C TYR A 3 -10.17 -16.78 14.34
N VAL A 4 -10.39 -16.44 13.06
CA VAL A 4 -11.39 -15.47 12.61
C VAL A 4 -12.29 -16.15 11.61
N ASP A 5 -13.61 -15.98 11.78
CA ASP A 5 -14.64 -16.46 10.85
C ASP A 5 -15.54 -15.28 10.47
N VAL A 6 -15.55 -14.95 9.19
CA VAL A 6 -16.32 -13.85 8.60
C VAL A 6 -17.41 -14.46 7.73
N SER A 7 -18.66 -14.14 7.98
CA SER A 7 -19.81 -14.76 7.32
C SER A 7 -20.84 -13.74 6.89
N GLY A 8 -21.02 -13.56 5.58
CA GLY A 8 -22.02 -12.68 4.98
C GLY A 8 -21.85 -11.19 5.31
N VAL A 9 -20.63 -10.74 5.59
CA VAL A 9 -20.36 -9.36 6.03
C VAL A 9 -20.50 -8.39 4.86
N GLY A 10 -21.27 -7.30 5.11
CA GLY A 10 -21.44 -6.18 4.20
C GLY A 10 -21.17 -4.85 4.88
N PHE A 11 -20.77 -3.87 4.08
CA PHE A 11 -20.49 -2.51 4.52
C PHE A 11 -20.95 -1.48 3.50
N VAL A 12 -21.72 -0.49 3.96
CA VAL A 12 -22.21 0.65 3.18
C VAL A 12 -21.57 1.92 3.72
N LEU A 13 -21.03 2.74 2.85
CA LEU A 13 -20.44 4.02 3.21
C LEU A 13 -21.51 5.03 3.63
N PRO A 14 -21.15 6.10 4.37
CA PRO A 14 -22.10 7.13 4.80
C PRO A 14 -22.85 7.84 3.67
N ASP A 15 -22.31 7.82 2.45
CA ASP A 15 -22.92 8.36 1.24
C ASP A 15 -23.95 7.40 0.59
N GLY A 16 -24.21 6.23 1.19
CA GLY A 16 -25.13 5.22 0.71
C GLY A 16 -24.55 4.25 -0.33
N ARG A 17 -23.28 4.40 -0.70
CA ARG A 17 -22.61 3.49 -1.65
C ARG A 17 -22.19 2.20 -0.95
N GLU A 18 -22.61 1.07 -1.49
CA GLU A 18 -22.12 -0.25 -1.06
C GLU A 18 -20.64 -0.40 -1.37
N LEU A 19 -19.85 -0.69 -0.35
CA LEU A 19 -18.42 -0.92 -0.49
C LEU A 19 -18.13 -2.40 -0.79
N PHE A 20 -18.78 -3.28 -0.03
CA PHE A 20 -18.79 -4.74 -0.28
C PHE A 20 -20.02 -5.38 0.38
N THR A 21 -20.43 -6.52 -0.16
CA THR A 21 -21.56 -7.33 0.34
C THR A 21 -21.20 -8.81 0.34
N ASP A 22 -21.84 -9.55 1.25
CA ASP A 22 -21.73 -11.03 1.35
C ASP A 22 -20.29 -11.57 1.40
N VAL A 23 -19.41 -10.87 2.12
CA VAL A 23 -18.02 -11.28 2.29
C VAL A 23 -17.95 -12.40 3.31
N SER A 24 -17.42 -13.56 2.88
CA SER A 24 -17.29 -14.75 3.72
C SER A 24 -15.92 -15.40 3.53
N PHE A 25 -15.17 -15.56 4.64
CA PHE A 25 -13.88 -16.28 4.65
C PHE A 25 -13.49 -16.67 6.07
N ARG A 26 -12.54 -17.57 6.19
CA ARG A 26 -12.02 -18.05 7.48
C ARG A 26 -10.49 -18.00 7.52
N VAL A 27 -9.97 -17.48 8.63
CA VAL A 27 -8.54 -17.55 9.00
C VAL A 27 -8.44 -18.54 10.15
N GLY A 28 -7.93 -19.74 9.87
CA GLY A 28 -7.74 -20.78 10.87
C GLY A 28 -6.46 -20.60 11.68
N GLU A 29 -6.27 -21.45 12.68
CA GLU A 29 -5.05 -21.49 13.48
C GLU A 29 -3.82 -21.68 12.61
N GLY A 30 -2.79 -20.88 12.85
CA GLY A 30 -1.53 -20.92 12.11
C GLY A 30 -1.60 -20.45 10.66
N ALA A 31 -2.78 -20.22 10.10
CA ALA A 31 -2.94 -19.81 8.70
C ALA A 31 -2.48 -18.34 8.48
N LYS A 32 -1.82 -18.12 7.35
CA LYS A 32 -1.40 -16.80 6.86
C LYS A 32 -2.26 -16.43 5.67
N VAL A 33 -3.19 -15.50 5.88
CA VAL A 33 -4.16 -15.11 4.86
C VAL A 33 -3.88 -13.68 4.42
N ALA A 34 -3.57 -13.52 3.14
CA ALA A 34 -3.38 -12.21 2.53
C ALA A 34 -4.72 -11.66 2.03
N LEU A 35 -5.01 -10.40 2.35
CA LEU A 35 -6.17 -9.66 1.85
C LEU A 35 -5.70 -8.73 0.72
N VAL A 36 -6.04 -9.06 -0.51
CA VAL A 36 -5.62 -8.35 -1.72
C VAL A 36 -6.81 -7.73 -2.45
N GLY A 37 -6.54 -6.77 -3.32
CA GLY A 37 -7.55 -6.10 -4.16
C GLY A 37 -7.17 -4.68 -4.50
N PRO A 38 -7.91 -4.03 -5.41
CA PRO A 38 -7.64 -2.66 -5.83
C PRO A 38 -7.69 -1.67 -4.66
N ASN A 39 -7.03 -0.52 -4.85
CA ASN A 39 -7.17 0.60 -3.93
C ASN A 39 -8.63 1.09 -3.91
N GLY A 40 -9.17 1.32 -2.72
CA GLY A 40 -10.57 1.70 -2.53
C GLY A 40 -11.58 0.54 -2.54
N ALA A 41 -11.15 -0.73 -2.71
CA ALA A 41 -12.05 -1.89 -2.63
C ALA A 41 -12.58 -2.20 -1.22
N GLY A 42 -12.06 -1.52 -0.19
CA GLY A 42 -12.52 -1.70 1.18
C GLY A 42 -11.69 -2.67 2.03
N LYS A 43 -10.47 -3.02 1.62
CA LYS A 43 -9.58 -3.93 2.38
C LYS A 43 -9.39 -3.49 3.83
N THR A 44 -8.93 -2.26 4.06
CA THR A 44 -8.74 -1.68 5.40
C THR A 44 -10.08 -1.58 6.17
N THR A 45 -11.18 -1.23 5.50
CA THR A 45 -12.51 -1.19 6.12
C THR A 45 -12.93 -2.59 6.58
N LEU A 46 -12.72 -3.62 5.75
CA LEU A 46 -12.99 -5.01 6.11
C LEU A 46 -12.11 -5.45 7.29
N LEU A 47 -10.81 -5.14 7.26
CA LEU A 47 -9.89 -5.44 8.37
C LEU A 47 -10.34 -4.76 9.68
N ARG A 48 -10.76 -3.49 9.63
CA ARG A 48 -11.29 -2.75 10.79
C ARG A 48 -12.62 -3.30 11.28
N THR A 49 -13.48 -3.78 10.38
CA THR A 49 -14.72 -4.48 10.78
C THR A 49 -14.39 -5.81 11.46
N VAL A 50 -13.42 -6.56 10.92
CA VAL A 50 -12.91 -7.79 11.57
C VAL A 50 -12.25 -7.47 12.91
N ALA A 51 -11.55 -6.35 13.06
CA ALA A 51 -10.97 -5.90 14.33
C ALA A 51 -12.05 -5.51 15.37
N GLY A 52 -13.25 -5.13 14.93
CA GLY A 52 -14.30 -4.57 15.77
C GLY A 52 -14.22 -3.06 15.95
N ASP A 53 -13.34 -2.38 15.21
CA ASP A 53 -13.22 -0.92 15.19
C ASP A 53 -14.44 -0.27 14.48
N LEU A 54 -15.04 -1.01 13.55
CA LEU A 54 -16.26 -0.60 12.85
C LEU A 54 -17.39 -1.62 13.12
N PRO A 55 -18.63 -1.15 13.32
CA PRO A 55 -19.76 -2.05 13.52
C PRO A 55 -20.04 -2.86 12.26
N THR A 56 -20.37 -4.14 12.44
CA THR A 56 -20.86 -5.00 11.36
C THR A 56 -22.27 -4.56 10.97
N GLN A 57 -22.48 -4.15 9.73
CA GLN A 57 -23.79 -3.68 9.24
C GLN A 57 -24.66 -4.84 8.77
N SER A 58 -24.05 -5.90 8.22
CA SER A 58 -24.70 -7.18 7.90
C SER A 58 -23.74 -8.33 8.10
N GLY A 59 -24.25 -9.54 8.27
CA GLY A 59 -23.46 -10.73 8.55
C GLY A 59 -22.91 -10.80 9.96
N THR A 60 -21.90 -11.64 10.18
CA THR A 60 -21.29 -11.89 11.49
C THR A 60 -19.78 -12.05 11.40
N VAL A 61 -19.08 -11.61 12.44
CA VAL A 61 -17.64 -11.85 12.64
C VAL A 61 -17.47 -12.58 13.98
N ALA A 62 -17.04 -13.85 13.91
CA ALA A 62 -16.67 -14.63 15.08
C ALA A 62 -15.15 -14.67 15.24
N ARG A 63 -14.67 -14.51 16.46
CA ARG A 63 -13.25 -14.50 16.81
C ARG A 63 -13.02 -15.33 18.06
N SER A 64 -11.89 -16.05 18.10
CA SER A 64 -11.42 -16.77 19.28
C SER A 64 -9.93 -16.52 19.46
N GLY A 65 -9.47 -16.52 20.71
CA GLY A 65 -8.11 -16.12 21.09
C GLY A 65 -7.95 -14.60 21.25
N GLY A 66 -6.80 -14.18 21.76
CA GLY A 66 -6.44 -12.77 21.83
C GLY A 66 -6.26 -12.18 20.43
N LEU A 67 -6.54 -10.88 20.28
CA LEU A 67 -6.47 -10.16 19.01
C LEU A 67 -5.47 -9.01 19.09
N GLY A 68 -4.34 -9.16 18.38
CA GLY A 68 -3.38 -8.09 18.13
C GLY A 68 -3.68 -7.38 16.81
N VAL A 69 -3.69 -6.05 16.82
CA VAL A 69 -4.01 -5.26 15.62
C VAL A 69 -2.92 -4.23 15.37
N MET A 70 -2.29 -4.30 14.19
CA MET A 70 -1.43 -3.24 13.68
C MET A 70 -2.19 -2.41 12.65
N ARG A 71 -2.39 -1.12 12.95
CA ARG A 71 -3.04 -0.17 12.06
C ARG A 71 -2.05 0.49 11.10
N GLN A 72 -2.52 0.89 9.93
CA GLN A 72 -1.73 1.48 8.84
C GLN A 72 -0.82 2.64 9.25
N PHE A 73 -1.25 3.49 10.20
CA PHE A 73 -0.50 4.69 10.60
C PHE A 73 0.69 4.44 11.54
N ILE A 74 0.96 3.20 11.95
CA ILE A 74 2.19 2.89 12.69
C ILE A 74 3.37 3.02 11.71
N GLY A 75 4.38 3.81 12.10
CA GLY A 75 5.48 4.25 11.24
C GLY A 75 5.37 5.71 10.82
N MET A 76 4.20 6.36 11.05
CA MET A 76 3.95 7.77 10.78
C MET A 76 3.48 8.53 12.05
N ILE A 77 3.75 8.00 13.23
CA ILE A 77 3.36 8.61 14.50
C ILE A 77 4.20 9.88 14.70
N GLY A 78 3.56 11.03 14.58
CA GLY A 78 4.19 12.34 14.68
C GLY A 78 3.83 13.13 15.95
N ASP A 79 3.01 12.57 16.84
CA ASP A 79 2.65 13.18 18.12
C ASP A 79 3.71 12.91 19.21
N ASP A 80 3.52 13.50 20.40
CA ASP A 80 4.48 13.44 21.52
C ASP A 80 4.26 12.22 22.43
N ARG A 81 3.54 11.18 21.99
CA ARG A 81 3.41 9.94 22.75
C ARG A 81 4.75 9.27 22.96
N THR A 82 4.88 8.61 24.10
CA THR A 82 6.07 7.85 24.48
C THR A 82 6.06 6.45 23.84
N LEU A 83 7.20 5.77 23.86
CA LEU A 83 7.30 4.38 23.45
C LEU A 83 6.45 3.46 24.35
N GLU A 84 6.30 3.82 25.64
CA GLU A 84 5.42 3.12 26.57
C GLU A 84 3.95 3.23 26.16
N ASP A 85 3.48 4.44 25.78
CA ASP A 85 2.12 4.64 25.26
C ASP A 85 1.88 3.81 24.00
N MET A 86 2.87 3.76 23.11
CA MET A 86 2.79 2.96 21.90
C MET A 86 2.73 1.46 22.24
N ALA A 87 3.59 0.95 23.13
CA ALA A 87 3.61 -0.45 23.55
C ALA A 87 2.28 -0.85 24.20
N LEU A 88 1.77 -0.03 25.12
CA LEU A 88 0.48 -0.26 25.77
C LEU A 88 -0.70 -0.20 24.80
N SER A 89 -0.60 0.55 23.70
CA SER A 89 -1.65 0.59 22.67
C SER A 89 -1.78 -0.72 21.87
N LEU A 90 -0.73 -1.55 21.89
CA LEU A 90 -0.62 -2.78 21.09
C LEU A 90 -0.95 -4.06 21.90
N VAL A 91 -1.07 -3.96 23.22
CA VAL A 91 -1.40 -5.11 24.07
C VAL A 91 -2.90 -5.23 24.32
N ALA A 92 -3.31 -6.38 24.87
CA ALA A 92 -4.71 -6.69 25.18
C ALA A 92 -5.35 -5.62 26.09
N PRO A 93 -6.66 -5.34 25.93
CA PRO A 93 -7.36 -4.28 26.68
C PRO A 93 -7.18 -4.32 28.19
N PRO A 94 -7.26 -5.49 28.90
CA PRO A 94 -7.05 -5.53 30.35
C PRO A 94 -5.67 -5.03 30.78
N LEU A 95 -4.62 -5.41 30.02
CA LEU A 95 -3.25 -5.01 30.30
C LEU A 95 -3.04 -3.51 30.03
N ARG A 96 -3.62 -2.99 28.93
CA ARG A 96 -3.60 -1.56 28.58
C ARG A 96 -4.27 -0.71 29.65
N GLU A 97 -5.44 -1.12 30.15
CA GLU A 97 -6.17 -0.42 31.21
C GLU A 97 -5.40 -0.42 32.52
N ALA A 98 -4.79 -1.55 32.88
CA ALA A 98 -3.96 -1.64 34.07
C ALA A 98 -2.71 -0.76 33.97
N GLY A 99 -2.03 -0.73 32.82
CA GLY A 99 -0.89 0.16 32.57
C GLY A 99 -1.28 1.64 32.67
N ALA A 100 -2.39 2.04 32.07
CA ALA A 100 -2.90 3.42 32.19
C ALA A 100 -3.24 3.81 33.64
N ARG A 101 -3.78 2.87 34.44
CA ARG A 101 -4.04 3.09 35.86
C ARG A 101 -2.75 3.24 36.65
N LEU A 102 -1.75 2.41 36.36
CA LEU A 102 -0.45 2.46 37.02
C LEU A 102 0.27 3.77 36.70
N ALA A 103 0.31 4.19 35.43
CA ALA A 103 0.88 5.47 35.01
C ALA A 103 0.24 6.65 35.77
N LYS A 104 -1.11 6.70 35.77
CA LYS A 104 -1.86 7.75 36.50
C LYS A 104 -1.61 7.74 38.01
N ALA A 105 -1.49 6.55 38.60
CA ALA A 105 -1.19 6.42 40.05
C ALA A 105 0.24 6.83 40.36
N THR A 106 1.18 6.59 39.44
CA THR A 106 2.58 7.02 39.55
C THR A 106 2.72 8.54 39.47
N GLU A 107 2.02 9.17 38.49
CA GLU A 107 2.00 10.64 38.39
C GLU A 107 1.36 11.34 39.57
N GLY A 108 0.35 10.74 40.18
CA GLY A 108 -0.35 11.25 41.34
C GLY A 108 0.24 10.82 42.68
N LEU A 109 1.42 10.16 42.71
CA LEU A 109 2.04 9.66 43.93
C LEU A 109 2.63 10.81 44.71
N ASP A 110 2.12 11.01 45.92
CA ASP A 110 2.57 11.99 46.91
C ASP A 110 2.74 11.33 48.29
N GLU A 111 3.00 12.14 49.32
CA GLU A 111 3.19 11.64 50.68
C GLU A 111 1.87 11.25 51.38
N THR A 112 0.71 11.38 50.70
CA THR A 112 -0.58 11.03 51.31
C THR A 112 -0.81 9.51 51.31
N GLU A 113 -1.34 8.99 52.44
CA GLU A 113 -1.70 7.57 52.54
C GLU A 113 -2.63 7.11 51.41
N LYS A 114 -3.54 7.99 50.97
CA LYS A 114 -4.48 7.71 49.91
C LYS A 114 -3.80 7.48 48.56
N SER A 115 -2.79 8.29 48.19
CA SER A 115 -2.05 8.14 46.95
C SER A 115 -1.17 6.90 46.96
N GLN A 116 -0.54 6.59 48.09
CA GLN A 116 0.28 5.39 48.27
C GLN A 116 -0.56 4.11 48.16
N ILE A 117 -1.74 4.07 48.77
CA ILE A 117 -2.69 2.94 48.62
C ILE A 117 -3.16 2.82 47.17
N ALA A 118 -3.46 3.92 46.48
CA ALA A 118 -3.89 3.89 45.07
C ALA A 118 -2.76 3.33 44.18
N TYR A 119 -1.52 3.73 44.38
CA TYR A 119 -0.35 3.21 43.68
C TYR A 119 -0.14 1.72 43.96
N ALA A 120 -0.17 1.30 45.23
CA ALA A 120 -0.01 -0.11 45.62
C ALA A 120 -1.08 -1.01 44.98
N ASN A 121 -2.35 -0.56 44.96
CA ASN A 121 -3.46 -1.28 44.29
C ASN A 121 -3.29 -1.33 42.76
N ALA A 122 -2.82 -0.25 42.14
CA ALA A 122 -2.55 -0.23 40.70
C ALA A 122 -1.42 -1.18 40.32
N LEU A 123 -0.34 -1.20 41.11
CA LEU A 123 0.81 -2.09 40.95
C LEU A 123 0.44 -3.56 41.12
N ALA A 124 -0.38 -3.88 42.15
CA ALA A 124 -0.88 -5.23 42.38
C ALA A 124 -1.72 -5.69 41.18
N HIS A 125 -2.64 -4.84 40.70
CA HIS A 125 -3.48 -5.14 39.54
C HIS A 125 -2.65 -5.32 38.26
N TRP A 126 -1.60 -4.50 38.07
CA TRP A 126 -0.64 -4.68 36.95
C TRP A 126 -0.02 -6.07 36.98
N GLY A 127 0.44 -6.53 38.14
CA GLY A 127 0.97 -7.89 38.28
C GLY A 127 -0.07 -8.99 38.01
N GLU A 128 -1.32 -8.82 38.48
CA GLU A 128 -2.41 -9.80 38.29
C GLU A 128 -2.77 -10.01 36.81
N VAL A 129 -2.71 -8.96 35.98
CA VAL A 129 -3.02 -9.05 34.54
C VAL A 129 -1.83 -9.44 33.66
N GLY A 130 -0.66 -9.76 34.26
CA GLY A 130 0.54 -10.17 33.53
C GLY A 130 1.43 -8.99 33.10
N GLY A 131 1.36 -7.86 33.82
CA GLY A 131 2.13 -6.66 33.51
C GLY A 131 3.64 -6.86 33.53
N TYR A 132 4.15 -7.64 34.48
CA TYR A 132 5.58 -7.95 34.55
C TYR A 132 6.07 -8.81 33.38
N ASP A 133 5.25 -9.75 32.90
CA ASP A 133 5.57 -10.52 31.69
C ASP A 133 5.60 -9.62 30.46
N ALA A 134 4.70 -8.63 30.41
CA ALA A 134 4.71 -7.62 29.34
C ALA A 134 5.95 -6.73 29.39
N GLU A 135 6.42 -6.31 30.58
CA GLU A 135 7.67 -5.54 30.71
C GLU A 135 8.88 -6.31 30.20
N VAL A 136 8.97 -7.62 30.50
CA VAL A 136 10.02 -8.50 29.95
C VAL A 136 9.95 -8.57 28.43
N LEU A 137 8.73 -8.64 27.86
CA LEU A 137 8.53 -8.61 26.41
C LEU A 137 8.94 -7.24 25.83
N PHE A 138 8.55 -6.13 26.46
CA PHE A 138 8.93 -4.78 26.04
C PHE A 138 10.45 -4.59 26.06
N ASP A 139 11.12 -5.06 27.11
CA ASP A 139 12.58 -5.02 27.22
C ASP A 139 13.24 -5.83 26.09
N THR A 140 12.79 -7.07 25.88
CA THR A 140 13.31 -7.93 24.80
C THR A 140 13.20 -7.25 23.43
N VAL A 141 12.05 -6.61 23.14
CA VAL A 141 11.82 -5.93 21.87
C VAL A 141 12.64 -4.63 21.78
N ALA A 142 12.70 -3.84 22.86
CA ALA A 142 13.49 -2.60 22.91
C ALA A 142 14.98 -2.87 22.68
N VAL A 143 15.54 -3.86 23.33
CA VAL A 143 16.94 -4.27 23.14
C VAL A 143 17.17 -4.76 21.71
N SER A 144 16.26 -5.59 21.18
CA SER A 144 16.40 -6.14 19.82
C SER A 144 16.34 -5.08 18.72
N ILE A 145 15.49 -4.06 18.86
CA ILE A 145 15.21 -3.07 17.80
C ILE A 145 16.00 -1.77 18.01
N LEU A 146 16.11 -1.30 19.24
CA LEU A 146 16.70 0.00 19.57
C LEU A 146 18.08 -0.10 20.20
N GLY A 147 18.51 -1.33 20.56
CA GLY A 147 19.78 -1.57 21.26
C GLY A 147 19.84 -0.98 22.67
N LYS A 148 18.67 -0.71 23.31
CA LYS A 148 18.55 -0.10 24.63
C LYS A 148 17.58 -0.88 25.51
N PRO A 149 17.86 -1.02 26.81
CA PRO A 149 16.91 -1.62 27.73
C PRO A 149 15.64 -0.79 27.86
N TRP A 150 14.55 -1.45 28.26
CA TRP A 150 13.22 -0.83 28.35
C TRP A 150 13.17 0.42 29.23
N ASP A 151 13.83 0.38 30.39
CA ASP A 151 13.85 1.50 31.31
C ASP A 151 14.44 2.80 30.73
N GLU A 152 15.36 2.68 29.78
CA GLU A 152 15.92 3.83 29.06
C GLU A 152 15.07 4.23 27.84
N ALA A 153 14.41 3.26 27.21
CA ALA A 153 13.68 3.45 25.97
C ALA A 153 12.24 3.93 26.19
N ARG A 154 11.57 3.51 27.27
CA ARG A 154 10.13 3.71 27.50
C ARG A 154 9.65 5.15 27.45
N SER A 155 10.45 6.10 27.93
CA SER A 155 10.14 7.53 27.94
C SER A 155 10.50 8.25 26.65
N ARG A 156 11.13 7.56 25.66
CA ARG A 156 11.50 8.16 24.39
C ARG A 156 10.25 8.51 23.58
N ILE A 157 10.20 9.73 23.04
CA ILE A 157 9.10 10.18 22.21
C ILE A 157 9.14 9.45 20.85
N VAL A 158 8.04 8.82 20.46
CA VAL A 158 7.94 7.94 19.26
C VAL A 158 8.32 8.66 17.98
N ARG A 159 7.97 9.94 17.81
CA ARG A 159 8.34 10.73 16.61
C ARG A 159 9.84 10.92 16.41
N THR A 160 10.67 10.63 17.43
CA THR A 160 12.14 10.65 17.32
C THR A 160 12.73 9.36 16.77
N LEU A 161 11.88 8.32 16.61
CA LEU A 161 12.22 7.08 15.95
C LEU A 161 11.93 7.20 14.44
N SER A 162 12.74 6.54 13.63
CA SER A 162 12.42 6.37 12.21
C SER A 162 11.12 5.57 12.03
N GLY A 163 10.41 5.78 10.92
CA GLY A 163 9.19 5.01 10.61
C GLY A 163 9.43 3.49 10.60
N GLY A 164 10.60 3.06 10.11
CA GLY A 164 11.02 1.66 10.14
C GLY A 164 11.24 1.11 11.56
N GLU A 165 11.85 1.89 12.48
CA GLU A 165 12.01 1.51 13.89
C GLU A 165 10.65 1.40 14.59
N GLN A 166 9.75 2.37 14.38
CA GLN A 166 8.39 2.34 14.93
C GLN A 166 7.66 1.07 14.49
N LYS A 167 7.71 0.75 13.18
CA LYS A 167 7.06 -0.44 12.63
C LYS A 167 7.66 -1.74 13.14
N ARG A 168 8.98 -1.86 13.11
CA ARG A 168 9.67 -3.06 13.61
C ARG A 168 9.37 -3.31 15.08
N PHE A 169 9.36 -2.26 15.90
CA PHE A 169 9.01 -2.37 17.32
C PHE A 169 7.57 -2.89 17.50
N ALA A 170 6.60 -2.31 16.80
CA ALA A 170 5.20 -2.75 16.87
C ALA A 170 5.01 -4.19 16.38
N LEU A 171 5.64 -4.55 15.27
CA LEU A 171 5.56 -5.88 14.68
C LEU A 171 6.18 -6.95 15.59
N ASP A 172 7.38 -6.71 16.14
CA ASP A 172 8.05 -7.68 17.00
C ASP A 172 7.25 -7.89 18.29
N LEU A 173 6.67 -6.79 18.84
CA LEU A 173 5.78 -6.85 19.99
C LEU A 173 4.54 -7.71 19.72
N LEU A 174 3.84 -7.50 18.61
CA LEU A 174 2.65 -8.27 18.24
C LEU A 174 2.98 -9.73 17.92
N LEU A 175 4.06 -9.98 17.21
CA LEU A 175 4.46 -11.33 16.81
C LEU A 175 4.91 -12.18 18.00
N ARG A 176 5.56 -11.58 19.01
CA ARG A 176 5.98 -12.27 20.25
C ARG A 176 4.91 -12.26 21.34
N GLY A 177 3.99 -11.29 21.33
CA GLY A 177 2.93 -11.16 22.35
C GLY A 177 2.02 -12.38 22.47
N GLY A 178 1.12 -12.38 23.43
CA GLY A 178 0.25 -13.52 23.75
C GLY A 178 -0.99 -13.70 22.86
N ASP A 179 -1.29 -12.72 21.98
CA ASP A 179 -2.45 -12.80 21.09
C ASP A 179 -2.30 -13.93 20.08
N GLU A 180 -3.35 -14.72 19.86
CA GLU A 180 -3.35 -15.85 18.94
C GLU A 180 -3.77 -15.46 17.51
N VAL A 181 -4.39 -14.30 17.35
CA VAL A 181 -4.82 -13.73 16.06
C VAL A 181 -4.15 -12.39 15.85
N LEU A 182 -3.59 -12.18 14.66
CA LEU A 182 -3.02 -10.88 14.26
C LEU A 182 -3.72 -10.35 13.02
N LEU A 183 -4.05 -9.05 13.06
CA LEU A 183 -4.53 -8.27 11.92
C LEU A 183 -3.50 -7.20 11.59
N LEU A 184 -2.88 -7.28 10.41
CA LEU A 184 -1.79 -6.38 10.04
C LEU A 184 -2.18 -5.59 8.78
N ASP A 185 -2.21 -4.26 8.88
CA ASP A 185 -2.50 -3.36 7.76
C ASP A 185 -1.20 -2.76 7.22
N GLU A 186 -0.78 -3.21 6.03
CA GLU A 186 0.46 -2.82 5.35
C GLU A 186 1.70 -2.91 6.26
N PRO A 187 2.03 -4.10 6.79
CA PRO A 187 3.13 -4.27 7.74
C PRO A 187 4.52 -4.00 7.14
N ASP A 188 4.64 -4.06 5.83
CA ASP A 188 5.88 -3.93 5.05
C ASP A 188 6.25 -2.48 4.70
N ASN A 189 5.33 -1.52 4.77
CA ASN A 189 5.61 -0.11 4.48
C ASN A 189 6.65 0.46 5.44
N PHE A 190 7.55 1.32 4.94
CA PHE A 190 8.69 1.93 5.66
C PHE A 190 9.80 0.96 6.06
N LEU A 191 9.70 -0.34 5.73
CA LEU A 191 10.74 -1.31 6.00
C LEU A 191 11.71 -1.39 4.83
N ASP A 192 13.00 -1.36 5.13
CA ASP A 192 14.04 -1.71 4.17
C ASP A 192 14.07 -3.23 3.90
N VAL A 193 14.78 -3.67 2.87
CA VAL A 193 14.75 -5.09 2.46
C VAL A 193 15.24 -6.05 3.55
N PRO A 194 16.28 -5.75 4.34
CA PRO A 194 16.63 -6.57 5.50
C PRO A 194 15.49 -6.71 6.50
N ALA A 195 14.77 -5.63 6.80
CA ALA A 195 13.63 -5.65 7.70
C ALA A 195 12.41 -6.39 7.10
N LYS A 196 12.17 -6.27 5.78
CA LYS A 196 11.14 -7.05 5.07
C LYS A 196 11.44 -8.55 5.14
N ARG A 197 12.68 -8.98 4.91
CA ARG A 197 13.12 -10.39 5.05
C ARG A 197 12.93 -10.91 6.48
N TRP A 198 13.28 -10.08 7.47
CA TRP A 198 13.02 -10.39 8.86
C TRP A 198 11.52 -10.60 9.13
N LEU A 199 10.66 -9.71 8.60
CA LEU A 199 9.20 -9.82 8.73
C LEU A 199 8.66 -11.11 8.09
N GLU A 200 9.11 -11.43 6.88
CA GLU A 200 8.75 -12.67 6.17
C GLU A 200 9.08 -13.91 7.00
N GLN A 201 10.28 -13.95 7.55
CA GLN A 201 10.70 -15.05 8.41
C GLN A 201 9.83 -15.15 9.66
N ARG A 202 9.56 -14.03 10.34
CA ARG A 202 8.73 -13.98 11.55
C ARG A 202 7.28 -14.41 11.28
N ILE A 203 6.70 -13.97 10.17
CA ILE A 203 5.35 -14.40 9.78
C ILE A 203 5.32 -15.90 9.52
N ARG A 204 6.28 -16.45 8.77
CA ARG A 204 6.34 -17.91 8.49
C ARG A 204 6.52 -18.76 9.74
N GLU A 205 7.38 -18.34 10.64
CA GLU A 205 7.69 -19.08 11.88
C GLU A 205 6.57 -18.97 12.92
N SER A 206 5.68 -17.99 12.81
CA SER A 206 4.60 -17.76 13.77
C SER A 206 3.52 -18.85 13.67
N ASN A 207 3.06 -19.33 14.81
CA ASN A 207 1.91 -20.25 14.92
C ASN A 207 0.56 -19.53 15.01
N LYS A 208 0.56 -18.19 14.91
CA LYS A 208 -0.65 -17.36 15.02
C LYS A 208 -1.47 -17.39 13.73
N ALA A 209 -2.77 -17.21 13.85
CA ALA A 209 -3.64 -16.90 12.74
C ALA A 209 -3.38 -15.45 12.30
N ILE A 210 -2.91 -15.21 11.09
CA ILE A 210 -2.54 -13.88 10.60
C ILE A 210 -3.38 -13.52 9.39
N LEU A 211 -4.13 -12.40 9.48
CA LEU A 211 -4.78 -11.75 8.35
C LEU A 211 -4.06 -10.44 8.08
N TYR A 212 -3.56 -10.24 6.87
CA TYR A 212 -2.78 -9.05 6.57
C TYR A 212 -3.07 -8.48 5.19
N ILE A 213 -2.93 -7.17 5.06
CA ILE A 213 -2.98 -6.44 3.80
C ILE A 213 -1.54 -6.09 3.43
N SER A 214 -1.13 -6.38 2.21
CA SER A 214 0.14 -5.93 1.66
C SER A 214 0.06 -5.74 0.15
N HIS A 215 0.92 -4.88 -0.36
CA HIS A 215 1.18 -4.67 -1.78
C HIS A 215 2.57 -5.18 -2.19
N ASP A 216 3.39 -5.63 -1.24
CA ASP A 216 4.69 -6.25 -1.51
C ASP A 216 4.52 -7.67 -2.04
N ARG A 217 4.77 -7.84 -3.34
CA ARG A 217 4.60 -9.12 -4.04
C ARG A 217 5.48 -10.23 -3.49
N GLU A 218 6.67 -9.88 -3.00
CA GLU A 218 7.60 -10.86 -2.43
C GLU A 218 7.12 -11.32 -1.04
N LEU A 219 6.70 -10.39 -0.18
CA LEU A 219 6.09 -10.74 1.11
C LEU A 219 4.88 -11.65 0.91
N LEU A 220 3.98 -11.30 -0.02
CA LEU A 220 2.81 -12.12 -0.35
C LEU A 220 3.20 -13.51 -0.85
N ALA A 221 4.18 -13.59 -1.76
CA ALA A 221 4.64 -14.85 -2.34
C ALA A 221 5.31 -15.77 -1.31
N GLN A 222 6.04 -15.19 -0.35
CA GLN A 222 6.81 -15.93 0.65
C GLN A 222 5.97 -16.34 1.87
N THR A 223 4.86 -15.66 2.16
CA THR A 223 4.17 -15.85 3.44
C THR A 223 2.69 -16.23 3.34
N ALA A 224 2.00 -15.93 2.22
CA ALA A 224 0.58 -16.21 2.11
C ALA A 224 0.29 -17.69 1.82
N ASP A 225 -0.43 -18.37 2.70
CA ASP A 225 -0.98 -19.71 2.47
C ASP A 225 -2.25 -19.64 1.61
N ARG A 226 -3.03 -18.57 1.80
CA ARG A 226 -4.30 -18.31 1.11
C ARG A 226 -4.42 -16.83 0.78
N VAL A 227 -5.19 -16.55 -0.26
CA VAL A 227 -5.48 -15.17 -0.68
C VAL A 227 -6.99 -14.93 -0.65
N VAL A 228 -7.41 -13.88 0.05
CA VAL A 228 -8.77 -13.35 -0.02
C VAL A 228 -8.74 -12.12 -0.90
N ALA A 229 -9.34 -12.19 -2.07
CA ALA A 229 -9.41 -11.09 -3.02
C ALA A 229 -10.73 -10.32 -2.82
N VAL A 230 -10.62 -9.03 -2.51
CA VAL A 230 -11.75 -8.09 -2.38
C VAL A 230 -11.86 -7.32 -3.69
N GLU A 231 -12.86 -7.65 -4.49
CA GLU A 231 -13.08 -7.03 -5.81
C GLU A 231 -14.55 -7.13 -6.22
N GLY A 232 -15.01 -6.21 -7.06
CA GLY A 232 -16.38 -6.22 -7.59
C GLY A 232 -17.48 -6.10 -6.54
N GLY A 233 -17.21 -5.47 -5.41
CA GLY A 233 -18.17 -5.31 -4.32
C GLY A 233 -18.37 -6.57 -3.47
N GLY A 234 -17.50 -7.58 -3.60
CA GLY A 234 -17.52 -8.81 -2.79
C GLY A 234 -16.12 -9.32 -2.49
N ALA A 235 -16.02 -10.55 -2.03
CA ALA A 235 -14.74 -11.23 -1.85
C ALA A 235 -14.81 -12.70 -2.26
N TRP A 236 -13.66 -13.25 -2.63
CA TRP A 236 -13.51 -14.68 -2.88
C TRP A 236 -12.16 -15.16 -2.35
N THR A 237 -12.10 -16.42 -1.97
CA THR A 237 -10.89 -17.01 -1.40
C THR A 237 -10.21 -17.92 -2.43
N HIS A 238 -8.93 -17.68 -2.66
CA HIS A 238 -8.04 -18.61 -3.36
C HIS A 238 -7.33 -19.49 -2.32
N PRO A 239 -7.47 -20.82 -2.41
CA PRO A 239 -6.90 -21.74 -1.41
C PRO A 239 -5.38 -21.96 -1.56
N GLY A 240 -4.78 -21.45 -2.62
CA GLY A 240 -3.33 -21.47 -2.86
C GLY A 240 -2.65 -20.17 -2.44
N GLY A 241 -1.32 -20.18 -2.43
CA GLY A 241 -0.50 -19.01 -2.16
C GLY A 241 -0.57 -17.96 -3.28
N PHE A 242 0.04 -16.82 -3.02
CA PHE A 242 0.00 -15.67 -3.95
C PHE A 242 0.58 -15.98 -5.34
N ALA A 243 1.58 -16.87 -5.43
CA ALA A 243 2.21 -17.21 -6.71
C ALA A 243 1.23 -17.76 -7.77
N SER A 244 0.19 -18.50 -7.33
CA SER A 244 -0.86 -19.05 -8.21
C SER A 244 -2.12 -18.19 -8.32
N TRP A 245 -2.17 -17.09 -7.57
CA TRP A 245 -3.38 -16.25 -7.48
C TRP A 245 -3.71 -15.53 -8.79
N HIS A 246 -2.72 -14.99 -9.50
CA HIS A 246 -2.94 -14.28 -10.76
C HIS A 246 -3.61 -15.17 -11.81
N GLU A 247 -3.09 -16.39 -11.98
CA GLU A 247 -3.67 -17.38 -12.89
C GLU A 247 -5.09 -17.79 -12.46
N ALA A 248 -5.28 -18.07 -11.17
CA ALA A 248 -6.59 -18.41 -10.63
C ALA A 248 -7.62 -17.31 -10.80
N ARG A 249 -7.19 -16.03 -10.67
CA ARG A 249 -8.04 -14.85 -10.91
C ARG A 249 -8.44 -14.75 -12.38
N SER A 250 -7.49 -14.87 -13.31
CA SER A 250 -7.77 -14.85 -14.75
C SER A 250 -8.76 -15.93 -15.14
N ASN A 251 -8.49 -17.18 -14.75
CA ASN A 251 -9.39 -18.32 -15.00
C ASN A 251 -10.80 -18.11 -14.41
N ARG A 252 -10.90 -17.47 -13.23
CA ARG A 252 -12.19 -17.13 -12.62
C ARG A 252 -12.95 -16.10 -13.46
N HIS A 253 -12.29 -15.04 -13.92
CA HIS A 253 -12.90 -13.99 -14.73
C HIS A 253 -13.39 -14.54 -16.07
N GLU A 254 -12.55 -15.31 -16.77
CA GLU A 254 -12.92 -15.98 -18.03
C GLU A 254 -14.15 -16.89 -17.86
N ARG A 255 -14.19 -17.64 -16.75
CA ARG A 255 -15.34 -18.51 -16.44
C ARG A 255 -16.61 -17.69 -16.18
N MET A 256 -16.52 -16.55 -15.51
CA MET A 256 -17.67 -15.67 -15.27
C MET A 256 -18.19 -15.08 -16.58
N GLU A 257 -17.30 -14.65 -17.47
CA GLU A 257 -17.66 -14.16 -18.81
C GLU A 257 -18.35 -15.24 -19.65
N GLU A 258 -17.80 -16.45 -19.64
CA GLU A 258 -18.39 -17.57 -20.36
C GLU A 258 -19.78 -17.93 -19.86
N LEU A 259 -19.96 -17.99 -18.52
CA LEU A 259 -21.28 -18.25 -17.92
C LEU A 259 -22.29 -17.18 -18.32
N ARG A 260 -21.88 -15.92 -18.36
CA ARG A 260 -22.74 -14.81 -18.77
C ARG A 260 -23.09 -14.88 -20.24
N ARG A 261 -22.12 -15.16 -21.11
CA ARG A 261 -22.37 -15.35 -22.54
C ARG A 261 -23.36 -16.49 -22.81
N ARG A 262 -23.18 -17.65 -22.13
CA ARG A 262 -24.11 -18.79 -22.25
C ARG A 262 -25.52 -18.43 -21.76
N TRP A 263 -25.61 -17.64 -20.71
CA TRP A 263 -26.88 -17.14 -20.20
C TRP A 263 -27.58 -16.23 -21.22
N ASP A 264 -26.86 -15.29 -21.82
CA ASP A 264 -27.39 -14.37 -22.84
C ASP A 264 -27.86 -15.13 -24.08
N GLU A 265 -27.10 -16.11 -24.56
CA GLU A 265 -27.48 -16.97 -25.70
C GLU A 265 -28.74 -17.79 -25.40
N GLU A 266 -28.85 -18.40 -24.22
CA GLU A 266 -30.07 -19.19 -23.89
C GLU A 266 -31.26 -18.28 -23.62
N HIS A 267 -31.07 -17.10 -23.00
CA HIS A 267 -32.12 -16.12 -22.81
C HIS A 267 -32.70 -15.64 -24.17
N GLU A 268 -31.85 -15.36 -25.14
CA GLU A 268 -32.25 -14.94 -26.48
C GLU A 268 -33.05 -16.06 -27.19
N LYS A 269 -32.56 -17.31 -27.14
CA LYS A 269 -33.31 -18.47 -27.69
C LYS A 269 -34.68 -18.64 -27.05
N LEU A 270 -34.78 -18.49 -25.74
CA LEU A 270 -36.06 -18.60 -25.04
C LEU A 270 -37.02 -17.45 -25.42
N ARG A 271 -36.51 -16.23 -25.57
CA ARG A 271 -37.31 -15.08 -26.05
C ARG A 271 -37.83 -15.28 -27.47
N GLU A 272 -36.96 -15.72 -28.37
CA GLU A 272 -37.36 -16.02 -29.78
C GLU A 272 -38.40 -17.13 -29.84
N LEU A 273 -38.24 -18.21 -29.01
CA LEU A 273 -39.20 -19.28 -28.90
C LEU A 273 -40.57 -18.77 -28.44
N VAL A 274 -40.61 -17.96 -27.38
CA VAL A 274 -41.84 -17.35 -26.87
C VAL A 274 -42.49 -16.46 -27.92
N PHE A 275 -41.72 -15.62 -28.61
CA PHE A 275 -42.21 -14.74 -29.69
C PHE A 275 -42.78 -15.55 -30.86
N THR A 276 -42.10 -16.59 -31.30
CA THR A 276 -42.54 -17.45 -32.40
C THR A 276 -43.82 -18.18 -32.03
N LEU A 277 -43.91 -18.78 -30.83
CA LEU A 277 -45.10 -19.48 -30.36
C LEU A 277 -46.28 -18.52 -30.14
N LYS A 278 -46.04 -17.29 -29.66
CA LYS A 278 -47.07 -16.27 -29.53
C LYS A 278 -47.74 -15.97 -30.86
N ASN A 279 -46.94 -15.72 -31.90
CA ASN A 279 -47.46 -15.41 -33.25
C ASN A 279 -48.22 -16.60 -33.87
N LYS A 280 -47.74 -17.83 -33.67
CA LYS A 280 -48.39 -19.03 -34.16
C LYS A 280 -49.67 -19.38 -33.38
N ALA A 281 -49.73 -19.13 -32.07
CA ALA A 281 -50.89 -19.36 -31.21
C ALA A 281 -52.05 -18.39 -31.54
N MET A 282 -51.79 -17.24 -32.16
CA MET A 282 -52.84 -16.30 -32.62
C MET A 282 -53.72 -16.91 -33.74
N PHE A 283 -53.19 -17.94 -34.45
CA PHE A 283 -53.86 -18.60 -35.57
C PHE A 283 -54.17 -20.08 -35.32
N ASN A 284 -53.77 -20.65 -34.14
CA ASN A 284 -53.94 -22.06 -33.82
C ASN A 284 -54.06 -22.28 -32.30
N ASP A 285 -55.28 -22.52 -31.85
CA ASP A 285 -55.58 -22.76 -30.39
C ASP A 285 -54.83 -23.92 -29.79
N GLY A 286 -54.45 -24.96 -30.59
CA GLY A 286 -53.65 -26.09 -30.12
C GLY A 286 -52.23 -25.72 -29.69
N LEU A 287 -51.73 -24.52 -30.01
CA LEU A 287 -50.43 -24.02 -29.63
C LEU A 287 -50.45 -23.12 -28.36
N ALA A 288 -51.61 -22.77 -27.84
CA ALA A 288 -51.76 -21.91 -26.65
C ALA A 288 -51.08 -22.52 -25.41
N SER A 289 -51.24 -23.82 -25.18
CA SER A 289 -50.58 -24.52 -24.07
C SER A 289 -49.04 -24.53 -24.19
N ARG A 290 -48.51 -24.70 -25.43
CA ARG A 290 -47.05 -24.64 -25.68
C ARG A 290 -46.51 -23.22 -25.50
N TYR A 291 -47.24 -22.20 -25.89
CA TYR A 291 -46.90 -20.80 -25.62
C TYR A 291 -46.81 -20.52 -24.11
N GLN A 292 -47.82 -20.93 -23.33
CA GLN A 292 -47.82 -20.76 -21.86
C GLN A 292 -46.64 -21.49 -21.19
N ALA A 293 -46.33 -22.71 -21.66
CA ALA A 293 -45.18 -23.46 -21.16
C ALA A 293 -43.85 -22.78 -21.45
N ALA A 294 -43.67 -22.26 -22.67
CA ALA A 294 -42.48 -21.51 -23.06
C ALA A 294 -42.35 -20.19 -22.28
N GLN A 295 -43.45 -19.47 -22.05
CA GLN A 295 -43.47 -18.25 -21.24
C GLN A 295 -43.12 -18.55 -19.77
N THR A 296 -43.60 -19.65 -19.21
CA THR A 296 -43.26 -20.07 -17.84
C THR A 296 -41.78 -20.47 -17.73
N ARG A 297 -41.21 -21.11 -18.76
CA ARG A 297 -39.80 -21.45 -18.83
C ARG A 297 -38.92 -20.22 -18.89
N LEU A 298 -39.27 -19.21 -19.72
CA LEU A 298 -38.54 -17.94 -19.82
C LEU A 298 -38.59 -17.23 -18.46
N ARG A 299 -39.76 -17.09 -17.84
CA ARG A 299 -39.87 -16.46 -16.52
C ARG A 299 -39.03 -17.12 -15.45
N LYS A 300 -39.06 -18.48 -15.35
CA LYS A 300 -38.20 -19.21 -14.40
C LYS A 300 -36.72 -19.01 -14.67
N PHE A 301 -36.33 -18.89 -15.94
CA PHE A 301 -34.95 -18.63 -16.31
C PHE A 301 -34.52 -17.21 -15.92
N GLU A 302 -35.40 -16.21 -16.13
CA GLU A 302 -35.17 -14.83 -15.68
C GLU A 302 -35.19 -14.68 -14.17
N GLU A 303 -36.06 -15.41 -13.46
CA GLU A 303 -36.11 -15.47 -11.98
C GLU A 303 -34.83 -16.06 -11.36
N ALA A 304 -34.17 -17.00 -12.05
CA ALA A 304 -32.86 -17.53 -11.62
C ALA A 304 -31.74 -16.49 -11.67
N GLY A 305 -31.97 -15.38 -12.40
CA GLY A 305 -31.07 -14.24 -12.47
C GLY A 305 -29.93 -14.41 -13.46
N LYS A 306 -29.45 -13.27 -13.96
CA LYS A 306 -28.30 -13.22 -14.84
C LYS A 306 -27.01 -13.33 -14.03
N PRO A 307 -26.02 -14.16 -14.43
CA PRO A 307 -24.73 -14.25 -13.75
C PRO A 307 -24.07 -12.86 -13.62
N PRO A 308 -23.39 -12.56 -12.52
CA PRO A 308 -22.70 -11.29 -12.32
C PRO A 308 -21.62 -11.08 -13.40
N LEU A 309 -21.35 -9.81 -13.71
CA LEU A 309 -20.18 -9.47 -14.52
C LEU A 309 -18.92 -9.80 -13.72
N PRO A 310 -17.84 -10.24 -14.40
CA PRO A 310 -16.54 -10.23 -13.75
C PRO A 310 -16.21 -8.82 -13.24
N PRO A 311 -15.50 -8.71 -12.12
CA PRO A 311 -15.00 -7.43 -11.66
C PRO A 311 -14.25 -6.72 -12.78
N LYS A 312 -14.50 -5.42 -12.93
CA LYS A 312 -13.80 -4.63 -13.95
C LYS A 312 -12.31 -4.64 -13.58
N GLU A 313 -11.49 -5.15 -14.47
CA GLU A 313 -10.05 -5.09 -14.28
C GLU A 313 -9.58 -3.64 -14.26
N GLN A 314 -8.67 -3.35 -13.33
CA GLN A 314 -7.96 -2.08 -13.39
C GLN A 314 -7.12 -2.06 -14.67
N SER A 315 -7.37 -1.08 -15.51
CA SER A 315 -6.63 -0.88 -16.75
C SER A 315 -5.88 0.45 -16.74
N VAL A 316 -5.10 0.67 -15.69
CA VAL A 316 -4.21 1.83 -15.63
C VAL A 316 -3.20 1.73 -16.77
N ARG A 317 -3.09 2.80 -17.56
CA ARG A 317 -2.16 2.87 -18.69
C ARG A 317 -1.29 4.12 -18.56
N MET A 318 -0.03 3.91 -18.25
CA MET A 318 0.97 4.95 -18.11
C MET A 318 1.78 5.05 -19.40
N ASN A 319 1.73 6.21 -20.05
CA ASN A 319 2.45 6.47 -21.32
C ASN A 319 3.60 7.44 -21.06
N LEU A 320 4.53 7.01 -20.23
CA LEU A 320 5.73 7.79 -19.95
C LEU A 320 6.53 7.96 -21.25
N ARG A 321 6.79 9.20 -21.64
CA ARG A 321 7.56 9.53 -22.83
C ARG A 321 8.73 10.40 -22.42
N GLY A 322 9.93 9.92 -22.73
CA GLY A 322 11.17 10.67 -22.57
C GLY A 322 11.48 11.51 -23.79
N GLY A 323 12.72 11.90 -23.88
CA GLY A 323 13.26 12.63 -25.02
C GLY A 323 14.77 12.44 -25.06
N ARG A 324 15.36 12.64 -26.23
CA ARG A 324 16.81 12.45 -26.41
C ARG A 324 17.58 13.58 -25.73
N THR A 325 18.50 13.20 -24.85
CA THR A 325 19.44 14.09 -24.15
C THR A 325 20.85 13.99 -24.73
N GLY A 326 21.81 14.61 -24.08
CA GLY A 326 23.24 14.35 -24.28
C GLY A 326 23.57 12.88 -23.94
N LYS A 327 24.77 12.43 -24.30
CA LYS A 327 25.20 11.04 -24.03
C LYS A 327 25.26 10.73 -22.53
N ARG A 328 25.75 11.65 -21.70
CA ARG A 328 25.79 11.53 -20.25
C ARG A 328 24.59 12.26 -19.68
N SER A 329 23.81 11.58 -18.88
CA SER A 329 22.63 12.16 -18.21
C SER A 329 23.00 12.74 -16.85
N VAL A 330 23.85 12.06 -16.08
CA VAL A 330 24.33 12.52 -14.77
C VAL A 330 25.81 12.26 -14.65
N ILE A 331 26.55 13.20 -14.08
CA ILE A 331 27.98 13.11 -13.79
C ILE A 331 28.19 13.54 -12.35
N CYS A 332 28.71 12.66 -11.51
CA CYS A 332 29.14 12.97 -10.15
C CYS A 332 30.66 12.84 -10.07
N GLU A 333 31.34 13.89 -9.61
CA GLU A 333 32.79 13.93 -9.45
C GLU A 333 33.10 14.24 -7.97
N GLN A 334 33.69 13.26 -7.26
CA GLN A 334 33.99 13.35 -5.83
C GLN A 334 32.79 13.85 -5.01
N LEU A 335 31.60 13.39 -5.36
CA LEU A 335 30.37 13.81 -4.70
C LEU A 335 30.29 13.18 -3.30
N GLU A 336 30.13 14.02 -2.28
CA GLU A 336 29.94 13.64 -0.90
C GLU A 336 28.66 14.29 -0.38
N LEU A 337 27.71 13.51 0.08
CA LEU A 337 26.54 14.01 0.82
C LEU A 337 26.94 14.18 2.29
N GLU A 338 26.83 15.41 2.81
CA GLU A 338 27.33 15.77 4.15
C GLU A 338 26.81 14.82 5.24
N ASN A 339 27.71 14.15 5.95
CA ASN A 339 27.43 13.16 7.00
C ASN A 339 26.70 11.87 6.55
N LEU A 340 26.57 11.63 5.23
CA LEU A 340 25.81 10.49 4.70
C LEU A 340 26.67 9.57 3.82
N THR A 341 27.57 10.13 2.99
CA THR A 341 28.42 9.32 2.11
C THR A 341 29.87 9.80 2.14
N PHE A 342 30.81 8.91 1.85
CA PHE A 342 32.15 9.31 1.45
C PHE A 342 32.13 9.83 0.00
N PRO A 343 33.18 10.57 -0.43
CA PRO A 343 33.30 11.01 -1.82
C PRO A 343 33.24 9.85 -2.81
N PHE A 344 32.41 9.96 -3.84
CA PHE A 344 32.28 8.95 -4.88
C PHE A 344 32.16 9.57 -6.27
N ASP A 345 32.51 8.80 -7.29
CA ASP A 345 32.35 9.14 -8.68
C ASP A 345 31.28 8.24 -9.31
N LEU A 346 30.38 8.82 -10.11
CA LEU A 346 29.30 8.09 -10.78
C LEU A 346 28.96 8.75 -12.11
N GLU A 347 28.92 7.95 -13.18
CA GLU A 347 28.41 8.39 -14.48
C GLU A 347 27.18 7.58 -14.88
N ILE A 348 26.10 8.29 -15.25
CA ILE A 348 24.86 7.68 -15.74
C ILE A 348 24.62 8.16 -17.16
N TRP A 349 24.40 7.23 -18.07
CA TRP A 349 24.25 7.49 -19.48
C TRP A 349 22.79 7.62 -19.89
N TYR A 350 22.57 8.23 -21.05
CA TYR A 350 21.25 8.29 -21.64
C TYR A 350 20.68 6.89 -21.87
N GLY A 351 19.47 6.67 -21.39
CA GLY A 351 18.78 5.39 -21.49
C GLY A 351 19.08 4.40 -20.37
N ASP A 352 20.03 4.72 -19.48
CA ASP A 352 20.30 3.86 -18.32
C ASP A 352 19.09 3.78 -17.39
N ARG A 353 18.91 2.60 -16.82
CA ARG A 353 17.92 2.32 -15.76
C ARG A 353 18.68 1.92 -14.51
N VAL A 354 18.77 2.86 -13.57
CA VAL A 354 19.60 2.73 -12.37
C VAL A 354 18.71 2.59 -11.14
N ALA A 355 18.84 1.48 -10.43
CA ALA A 355 18.26 1.33 -9.10
C ALA A 355 19.28 1.73 -8.03
N VAL A 356 18.90 2.64 -7.15
CA VAL A 356 19.67 3.07 -5.99
C VAL A 356 19.19 2.28 -4.77
N LEU A 357 20.07 1.43 -4.27
CA LEU A 357 19.79 0.46 -3.20
C LEU A 357 20.51 0.85 -1.90
N GLY A 358 20.14 0.25 -0.80
CA GLY A 358 20.78 0.43 0.51
C GLY A 358 19.78 0.56 1.65
N ALA A 359 20.25 0.52 2.89
CA ALA A 359 19.43 0.64 4.09
C ALA A 359 18.79 2.03 4.22
N ASN A 360 17.81 2.14 5.11
CA ASN A 360 17.19 3.45 5.41
C ASN A 360 18.22 4.39 6.07
N GLY A 361 18.18 5.68 5.70
CA GLY A 361 19.07 6.71 6.24
C GLY A 361 20.45 6.82 5.58
N THR A 362 20.78 6.04 4.54
CA THR A 362 22.10 6.09 3.86
C THR A 362 22.24 7.24 2.85
N GLY A 363 21.24 8.12 2.68
CA GLY A 363 21.35 9.29 1.80
C GLY A 363 20.73 9.15 0.42
N LYS A 364 20.09 8.02 0.07
CA LYS A 364 19.47 7.75 -1.24
C LYS A 364 18.52 8.87 -1.69
N SER A 365 17.54 9.22 -0.85
CA SER A 365 16.57 10.30 -1.16
C SER A 365 17.23 11.68 -1.25
N HIS A 366 18.33 11.92 -0.51
CA HIS A 366 19.11 13.15 -0.63
C HIS A 366 19.81 13.23 -1.98
N PHE A 367 20.37 12.11 -2.45
CA PHE A 367 20.95 12.03 -3.78
C PHE A 367 19.93 12.35 -4.87
N LEU A 368 18.74 11.73 -4.83
CA LEU A 368 17.69 12.03 -5.81
C LEU A 368 17.26 13.50 -5.75
N ARG A 369 17.09 14.06 -4.55
CA ARG A 369 16.71 15.50 -4.39
C ARG A 369 17.78 16.45 -4.93
N LEU A 370 19.07 16.13 -4.75
CA LEU A 370 20.15 16.92 -5.32
C LEU A 370 20.07 16.94 -6.85
N LEU A 371 19.89 15.79 -7.48
CA LEU A 371 19.72 15.70 -8.93
C LEU A 371 18.43 16.36 -9.41
N ALA A 372 17.33 16.23 -8.66
CA ALA A 372 16.06 16.86 -8.98
C ALA A 372 16.14 18.38 -8.93
N ALA A 373 16.96 18.93 -8.04
CA ALA A 373 17.23 20.37 -7.95
C ALA A 373 18.13 20.92 -9.09
N GLY A 374 18.57 20.06 -10.01
CA GLY A 374 19.47 20.47 -11.11
C GLY A 374 20.95 20.22 -10.84
N GLY A 375 21.29 19.53 -9.73
CA GLY A 375 22.67 19.26 -9.33
C GLY A 375 23.29 20.36 -8.46
N SER A 376 24.65 20.45 -8.48
CA SER A 376 25.40 21.38 -7.63
C SER A 376 25.31 22.83 -8.08
N GLU A 377 25.13 23.07 -9.38
CA GLU A 377 25.03 24.39 -10.01
C GLU A 377 23.79 24.41 -10.92
N PRO A 378 22.57 24.49 -10.33
CA PRO A 378 21.35 24.46 -11.12
C PRO A 378 21.24 25.70 -12.02
N ASP A 379 20.95 25.45 -13.29
CA ASP A 379 20.71 26.47 -14.31
C ASP A 379 19.24 26.43 -14.80
N LEU A 380 18.89 27.34 -15.73
CA LEU A 380 17.53 27.42 -16.28
C LEU A 380 17.14 26.18 -17.12
N GLU A 381 18.11 25.45 -17.69
CA GLU A 381 17.85 24.24 -18.49
C GLU A 381 17.47 23.05 -17.61
N HIS A 382 18.05 22.97 -16.40
CA HIS A 382 17.95 21.81 -15.50
C HIS A 382 16.99 22.02 -14.33
N GLN A 383 16.08 23.00 -14.42
CA GLN A 383 15.06 23.18 -13.40
C GLN A 383 14.08 21.99 -13.38
N PRO A 384 13.61 21.57 -12.19
CA PRO A 384 12.69 20.45 -12.06
C PRO A 384 11.37 20.76 -12.76
N VAL A 385 10.95 19.85 -13.65
CA VAL A 385 9.74 20.03 -14.48
C VAL A 385 8.43 19.89 -13.69
N ASP A 386 8.47 19.48 -12.45
CA ASP A 386 7.32 19.33 -11.56
C ASP A 386 7.10 20.53 -10.61
N GLY A 387 8.01 21.51 -10.63
CA GLY A 387 7.87 22.77 -9.87
C GLY A 387 7.83 22.61 -8.35
N ALA A 388 8.15 21.42 -7.82
CA ALA A 388 8.15 21.22 -6.37
C ALA A 388 9.31 21.94 -5.71
N PRO A 389 9.10 22.69 -4.61
CA PRO A 389 10.20 23.26 -3.85
C PRO A 389 11.01 22.13 -3.20
N LEU A 390 12.28 22.00 -3.62
CA LEU A 390 13.18 20.99 -3.08
C LEU A 390 14.02 21.58 -1.95
N ALA A 391 14.11 20.88 -0.83
CA ALA A 391 15.00 21.27 0.25
C ALA A 391 16.46 21.19 -0.23
N HIS A 392 17.26 22.20 0.11
CA HIS A 392 18.67 22.23 -0.22
C HIS A 392 19.42 21.05 0.41
N VAL A 393 20.18 20.33 -0.41
CA VAL A 393 21.01 19.20 0.02
C VAL A 393 22.45 19.69 0.20
N LYS A 394 22.98 19.60 1.41
CA LYS A 394 24.37 19.94 1.69
C LYS A 394 25.28 18.85 1.14
N HIS A 395 26.25 19.25 0.34
CA HIS A 395 27.20 18.32 -0.32
C HIS A 395 28.52 18.99 -0.64
N ASN A 396 29.56 18.19 -0.85
CA ASN A 396 30.84 18.54 -1.42
C ASN A 396 31.02 17.85 -2.75
N GLY A 397 32.00 18.27 -3.55
CA GLY A 397 32.16 17.74 -4.91
C GLY A 397 31.13 18.30 -5.88
N VAL A 398 30.94 17.61 -6.99
CA VAL A 398 30.11 18.10 -8.09
C VAL A 398 29.12 17.05 -8.56
N ALA A 399 27.86 17.44 -8.70
CA ALA A 399 26.82 16.69 -9.41
C ALA A 399 26.31 17.56 -10.55
N ARG A 400 26.44 17.11 -11.81
CA ARG A 400 26.01 17.84 -13.01
C ARG A 400 25.02 17.00 -13.82
N LEU A 401 24.00 17.67 -14.35
CA LEU A 401 23.12 17.09 -15.35
C LEU A 401 23.66 17.36 -16.75
N GLY A 402 23.45 16.43 -17.65
CA GLY A 402 23.86 16.55 -19.04
C GLY A 402 22.95 17.48 -19.84
N ALA A 403 23.41 17.93 -21.01
CA ALA A 403 22.64 18.82 -21.88
C ALA A 403 21.26 18.23 -22.25
N ARG A 404 20.24 19.06 -22.20
CA ARG A 404 18.82 18.73 -22.42
C ARG A 404 18.23 17.72 -21.44
N VAL A 405 18.89 17.46 -20.32
CA VAL A 405 18.29 16.68 -19.23
C VAL A 405 17.26 17.53 -18.51
N ARG A 406 16.04 17.04 -18.42
CA ARG A 406 14.92 17.69 -17.71
C ARG A 406 14.50 16.74 -16.58
N PRO A 407 14.87 17.05 -15.33
CA PRO A 407 14.57 16.19 -14.21
C PRO A 407 13.10 16.26 -13.82
N GLY A 408 12.44 15.12 -13.73
CA GLY A 408 11.11 14.96 -13.11
C GLY A 408 11.24 14.12 -11.85
N HIS A 409 10.71 14.62 -10.73
CA HIS A 409 10.89 14.01 -9.43
C HIS A 409 9.58 13.48 -8.85
N PHE A 410 9.57 12.23 -8.44
CA PHE A 410 8.49 11.62 -7.69
C PHE A 410 8.97 11.35 -6.27
N SER A 411 8.40 12.06 -5.29
CA SER A 411 8.78 11.96 -3.88
C SER A 411 7.93 10.94 -3.12
N GLN A 412 8.53 10.23 -2.18
CA GLN A 412 7.90 9.21 -1.35
C GLN A 412 6.68 9.74 -0.56
N THR A 413 6.75 10.94 -0.01
CA THR A 413 5.72 11.50 0.89
C THR A 413 4.52 12.10 0.16
N HIS A 414 4.58 12.26 -1.17
CA HIS A 414 3.56 12.96 -1.96
C HIS A 414 3.19 14.36 -1.40
N ASP A 415 4.07 14.96 -0.60
CA ASP A 415 3.85 16.25 0.03
C ASP A 415 3.94 17.38 -1.01
N ARG A 416 2.78 17.79 -1.48
CA ARG A 416 2.60 18.83 -2.51
C ARG A 416 1.59 19.86 -2.01
N PRO A 417 1.99 20.71 -1.02
CA PRO A 417 1.09 21.67 -0.39
C PRO A 417 0.42 22.62 -1.40
N GLU A 418 1.08 22.90 -2.52
CA GLU A 418 0.56 23.74 -3.60
C GLU A 418 -0.60 23.09 -4.38
N LEU A 419 -0.79 21.77 -4.28
CA LEU A 419 -1.85 21.01 -4.96
C LEU A 419 -3.03 20.68 -4.04
N VAL A 420 -2.83 20.64 -2.72
CA VAL A 420 -3.77 20.09 -1.72
C VAL A 420 -5.20 20.62 -1.89
N GLU A 421 -5.36 21.92 -2.08
CA GLU A 421 -6.67 22.60 -2.16
C GLU A 421 -7.28 22.64 -3.56
N LYS A 422 -6.54 22.21 -4.59
CA LYS A 422 -6.99 22.25 -5.99
C LYS A 422 -7.62 20.93 -6.40
N THR A 423 -8.60 21.00 -7.31
CA THR A 423 -9.15 19.79 -7.93
C THR A 423 -8.22 19.25 -9.02
N LEU A 424 -8.35 17.94 -9.34
CA LEU A 424 -7.50 17.35 -10.38
C LEU A 424 -7.68 18.02 -11.73
N VAL A 425 -8.92 18.36 -12.10
CA VAL A 425 -9.22 19.08 -13.35
C VAL A 425 -8.63 20.49 -13.31
N GLU A 426 -8.69 21.21 -12.18
CA GLU A 426 -8.07 22.53 -12.05
C GLU A 426 -6.55 22.51 -12.25
N ILE A 427 -5.86 21.50 -11.67
CA ILE A 427 -4.42 21.33 -11.82
C ILE A 427 -4.07 21.10 -13.30
N LEU A 428 -4.81 20.24 -13.98
CA LEU A 428 -4.58 19.95 -15.39
C LEU A 428 -4.95 21.14 -16.31
N TRP A 429 -6.02 21.88 -15.98
CA TRP A 429 -6.46 23.05 -16.75
C TRP A 429 -5.50 24.23 -16.64
N ARG A 430 -4.97 24.50 -15.46
CA ARG A 430 -4.03 25.63 -15.27
C ARG A 430 -2.71 25.41 -16.00
N GLY A 431 -2.24 24.16 -16.05
CA GLY A 431 -0.88 23.87 -16.48
C GLY A 431 0.15 24.37 -15.46
N ASP A 432 1.40 24.41 -15.90
CA ASP A 432 2.56 24.94 -15.17
C ASP A 432 3.61 25.45 -16.16
N GLU A 433 4.79 25.85 -15.70
CA GLU A 433 5.87 26.40 -16.55
C GLU A 433 6.36 25.41 -17.62
N HIS A 434 6.18 24.11 -17.40
CA HIS A 434 6.65 23.04 -18.27
C HIS A 434 5.53 22.33 -19.04
N ARG A 435 4.28 22.61 -18.68
CA ARG A 435 3.10 21.93 -19.23
C ARG A 435 2.00 22.94 -19.54
N SER A 436 1.55 22.95 -20.78
CA SER A 436 0.39 23.74 -21.16
C SER A 436 -0.87 23.25 -20.48
N GLY A 437 -1.75 24.15 -20.07
CA GLY A 437 -3.07 23.81 -19.58
C GLY A 437 -3.91 23.13 -20.67
N MET A 438 -4.84 22.27 -20.25
CA MET A 438 -5.72 21.54 -21.15
C MET A 438 -7.19 21.75 -20.78
N ASP A 439 -8.08 21.62 -21.76
CA ASP A 439 -9.50 21.72 -21.53
C ASP A 439 -10.03 20.54 -20.65
N ARG A 440 -11.28 20.67 -20.19
CA ARG A 440 -11.90 19.65 -19.34
C ARG A 440 -11.98 18.27 -20.01
N ALA A 441 -12.25 18.24 -21.33
CA ALA A 441 -12.36 16.97 -22.08
C ALA A 441 -11.00 16.27 -22.15
N GLY A 442 -9.93 17.00 -22.44
CA GLY A 442 -8.55 16.51 -22.41
C GLY A 442 -8.15 16.05 -21.00
N SER A 443 -8.45 16.83 -19.96
CA SER A 443 -8.21 16.46 -18.56
C SER A 443 -8.88 15.13 -18.21
N MET A 444 -10.17 14.98 -18.53
CA MET A 444 -10.93 13.76 -18.24
C MET A 444 -10.41 12.55 -19.03
N LYS A 445 -9.94 12.73 -20.26
CA LYS A 445 -9.31 11.67 -21.06
C LYS A 445 -8.02 11.14 -20.39
N HIS A 446 -7.16 12.03 -19.90
CA HIS A 446 -5.95 11.64 -19.17
C HIS A 446 -6.28 11.00 -17.84
N LEU A 447 -7.18 11.57 -17.05
CA LEU A 447 -7.64 11.00 -15.77
C LEU A 447 -8.25 9.61 -15.95
N SER A 448 -8.98 9.37 -17.05
CA SER A 448 -9.57 8.05 -17.32
C SER A 448 -8.53 6.95 -17.53
N ARG A 449 -7.37 7.26 -18.14
CA ARG A 449 -6.27 6.29 -18.29
C ARG A 449 -5.66 5.87 -16.96
N TYR A 450 -5.71 6.76 -15.97
CA TYR A 450 -5.22 6.53 -14.61
C TYR A 450 -6.32 6.11 -13.63
N GLU A 451 -7.54 5.84 -14.15
CA GLU A 451 -8.72 5.51 -13.34
C GLU A 451 -9.06 6.55 -12.26
N LEU A 452 -8.88 7.83 -12.61
CA LEU A 452 -9.14 8.98 -11.75
C LEU A 452 -10.28 9.87 -12.27
N SER A 453 -11.03 9.42 -13.27
CA SER A 453 -12.10 10.23 -13.88
C SER A 453 -13.22 10.59 -12.89
N THR A 454 -13.56 9.70 -11.97
CA THR A 454 -14.58 9.95 -10.93
C THR A 454 -14.10 10.91 -9.84
N GLN A 455 -12.79 11.12 -9.71
CA GLN A 455 -12.15 12.04 -8.78
C GLN A 455 -11.79 13.39 -9.42
N GLY A 456 -12.11 13.61 -10.69
CA GLY A 456 -11.71 14.82 -11.42
C GLY A 456 -12.05 16.13 -10.73
N ASP A 457 -13.19 16.22 -10.06
CA ASP A 457 -13.66 17.38 -9.31
C ASP A 457 -13.34 17.31 -7.79
N GLN A 458 -12.61 16.28 -7.34
CA GLN A 458 -12.15 16.17 -5.95
C GLN A 458 -10.82 16.92 -5.77
N ARG A 459 -10.60 17.46 -4.57
CA ARG A 459 -9.33 18.11 -4.21
C ARG A 459 -8.24 17.07 -4.03
N PHE A 460 -7.03 17.37 -4.48
CA PHE A 460 -5.88 16.46 -4.38
C PHE A 460 -5.64 15.97 -2.94
N GLY A 461 -5.75 16.86 -1.95
CA GLY A 461 -5.56 16.50 -0.53
C GLY A 461 -6.60 15.53 0.04
N THR A 462 -7.75 15.32 -0.64
CA THR A 462 -8.81 14.39 -0.19
C THR A 462 -8.70 13.00 -0.83
N LEU A 463 -7.75 12.82 -1.73
CA LEU A 463 -7.51 11.54 -2.39
C LEU A 463 -6.79 10.56 -1.47
N SER A 464 -6.99 9.26 -1.71
CA SER A 464 -6.16 8.23 -1.08
C SER A 464 -4.71 8.30 -1.59
N GLY A 465 -3.75 7.80 -0.79
CA GLY A 465 -2.33 7.80 -1.17
C GLY A 465 -2.08 7.19 -2.55
N GLY A 466 -2.73 6.06 -2.89
CA GLY A 466 -2.61 5.46 -4.22
C GLY A 466 -3.24 6.28 -5.35
N GLN A 467 -4.30 7.05 -5.08
CA GLN A 467 -4.86 7.99 -6.07
C GLN A 467 -3.95 9.19 -6.27
N GLN A 468 -3.35 9.71 -5.19
CA GLN A 468 -2.34 10.76 -5.25
C GLN A 468 -1.14 10.31 -6.06
N ALA A 469 -0.59 9.12 -5.76
CA ALA A 469 0.54 8.54 -6.49
C ALA A 469 0.25 8.44 -8.00
N ARG A 470 -0.88 7.85 -8.39
CA ARG A 470 -1.29 7.76 -9.80
C ARG A 470 -1.41 9.13 -10.47
N PHE A 471 -1.94 10.12 -9.76
CA PHE A 471 -2.05 11.47 -10.30
C PHE A 471 -0.69 12.15 -10.47
N LEU A 472 0.23 11.97 -9.52
CA LEU A 472 1.59 12.50 -9.62
C LEU A 472 2.37 11.85 -10.77
N VAL A 473 2.20 10.54 -11.01
CA VAL A 473 2.77 9.88 -12.20
C VAL A 473 2.17 10.45 -13.49
N LEU A 474 0.85 10.76 -13.52
CA LEU A 474 0.24 11.45 -14.65
C LEU A 474 0.87 12.84 -14.88
N LEU A 475 1.13 13.61 -13.83
CA LEU A 475 1.80 14.91 -13.97
C LEU A 475 3.22 14.74 -14.53
N LEU A 476 3.98 13.74 -14.09
CA LEU A 476 5.29 13.40 -14.65
C LEU A 476 5.20 13.03 -16.14
N GLU A 477 4.22 12.22 -16.52
CA GLU A 477 3.98 11.88 -17.93
C GLU A 477 3.77 13.12 -18.80
N LEU A 478 3.04 14.10 -18.27
CA LEU A 478 2.69 15.33 -19.00
C LEU A 478 3.78 16.42 -18.96
N SER A 479 4.75 16.32 -18.07
CA SER A 479 5.80 17.33 -17.87
C SER A 479 6.89 17.30 -18.94
N GLY A 480 7.02 16.19 -19.70
CA GLY A 480 8.08 16.03 -20.68
C GLY A 480 9.47 15.86 -20.05
N ALA A 481 9.54 15.26 -18.86
CA ALA A 481 10.79 14.88 -18.23
C ALA A 481 11.59 13.92 -19.12
N THR A 482 12.90 14.08 -19.14
CA THR A 482 13.84 13.18 -19.86
C THR A 482 14.69 12.35 -18.90
N LEU A 483 14.71 12.75 -17.63
CA LEU A 483 15.28 12.03 -16.48
C LEU A 483 14.18 11.86 -15.43
N LEU A 484 13.81 10.63 -15.14
CA LEU A 484 12.89 10.30 -14.04
C LEU A 484 13.68 9.96 -12.79
N LEU A 485 13.39 10.67 -11.71
CA LEU A 485 13.96 10.48 -10.37
C LEU A 485 12.83 10.00 -9.46
N LEU A 486 12.79 8.71 -9.17
CA LEU A 486 11.67 8.07 -8.49
C LEU A 486 12.10 7.62 -7.08
N ASP A 487 11.49 8.19 -6.05
CA ASP A 487 11.76 7.84 -4.64
C ASP A 487 10.61 6.98 -4.10
N GLU A 488 10.83 5.67 -3.96
CA GLU A 488 9.87 4.62 -3.55
C GLU A 488 8.54 4.70 -4.32
N PRO A 489 8.55 4.62 -5.65
CA PRO A 489 7.36 4.91 -6.45
C PRO A 489 6.26 3.85 -6.32
N THR A 490 6.57 2.67 -5.79
CA THR A 490 5.62 1.55 -5.62
C THR A 490 4.94 1.51 -4.26
N ASP A 491 5.44 2.23 -3.24
CA ASP A 491 4.98 2.11 -1.85
C ASP A 491 3.47 2.37 -1.64
N ASN A 492 2.87 3.26 -2.43
CA ASN A 492 1.46 3.61 -2.32
C ASN A 492 0.61 3.11 -3.50
N LEU A 493 1.20 2.35 -4.43
CA LEU A 493 0.49 1.79 -5.57
C LEU A 493 -0.06 0.41 -5.25
N ASP A 494 -1.27 0.12 -5.72
CA ASP A 494 -1.77 -1.25 -5.75
C ASP A 494 -1.04 -2.08 -6.83
N LEU A 495 -1.19 -3.38 -6.77
CA LEU A 495 -0.47 -4.32 -7.64
C LEU A 495 -0.62 -3.96 -9.13
N ALA A 496 -1.83 -3.64 -9.58
CA ALA A 496 -2.08 -3.30 -10.99
C ALA A 496 -1.45 -1.96 -11.39
N SER A 497 -1.45 -0.97 -10.49
CA SER A 497 -0.81 0.33 -10.74
C SER A 497 0.72 0.22 -10.76
N ALA A 498 1.30 -0.63 -9.90
CA ALA A 498 2.73 -0.91 -9.90
C ALA A 498 3.17 -1.61 -11.19
N GLU A 499 2.43 -2.61 -11.67
CA GLU A 499 2.66 -3.27 -12.96
C GLU A 499 2.55 -2.28 -14.13
N ALA A 500 1.54 -1.39 -14.12
CA ALA A 500 1.40 -0.36 -15.14
C ALA A 500 2.57 0.64 -15.15
N LEU A 501 3.12 0.98 -13.97
CA LEU A 501 4.32 1.80 -13.86
C LEU A 501 5.53 1.08 -14.46
N GLU A 502 5.74 -0.20 -14.14
CA GLU A 502 6.83 -1.01 -14.70
C GLU A 502 6.76 -1.06 -16.24
N GLU A 503 5.57 -1.27 -16.80
CA GLU A 503 5.36 -1.26 -18.25
C GLU A 503 5.63 0.13 -18.85
N GLY A 504 5.12 1.20 -18.21
CA GLY A 504 5.37 2.57 -18.64
C GLY A 504 6.86 2.92 -18.63
N LEU A 505 7.60 2.47 -17.62
CA LEU A 505 9.05 2.66 -17.53
C LEU A 505 9.81 1.86 -18.60
N LYS A 506 9.38 0.65 -18.96
CA LYS A 506 9.99 -0.12 -20.08
C LYS A 506 9.88 0.62 -21.42
N ALA A 507 8.79 1.35 -21.61
CA ALA A 507 8.55 2.12 -22.83
C ALA A 507 9.17 3.54 -22.82
N PHE A 508 9.71 3.97 -21.69
CA PHE A 508 10.26 5.32 -21.53
C PHE A 508 11.62 5.48 -22.24
N ASP A 509 11.71 6.43 -23.16
CA ASP A 509 12.93 6.70 -23.96
C ASP A 509 13.94 7.63 -23.28
N GLY A 510 13.92 7.75 -21.96
CA GLY A 510 14.82 8.59 -21.17
C GLY A 510 15.63 7.78 -20.17
N THR A 511 16.30 8.49 -19.28
CA THR A 511 17.06 7.90 -18.16
C THR A 511 16.17 7.78 -16.94
N VAL A 512 16.27 6.67 -16.21
CA VAL A 512 15.52 6.43 -14.97
C VAL A 512 16.49 6.14 -13.84
N ILE A 513 16.34 6.86 -12.73
CA ILE A 513 17.01 6.58 -11.46
C ILE A 513 15.92 6.39 -10.40
N ALA A 514 15.86 5.22 -9.80
CA ALA A 514 14.87 4.95 -8.77
C ALA A 514 15.51 4.44 -7.48
N VAL A 515 15.12 5.04 -6.36
CA VAL A 515 15.30 4.45 -5.03
C VAL A 515 14.15 3.51 -4.81
N THR A 516 14.40 2.27 -4.43
CA THR A 516 13.33 1.32 -4.14
C THR A 516 13.75 0.21 -3.19
N HIS A 517 12.80 -0.20 -2.37
CA HIS A 517 12.84 -1.40 -1.54
C HIS A 517 11.90 -2.52 -2.08
N ASP A 518 11.33 -2.33 -3.27
CA ASP A 518 10.54 -3.34 -3.98
C ASP A 518 11.47 -4.24 -4.81
N ARG A 519 11.63 -5.48 -4.37
CA ARG A 519 12.49 -6.49 -5.02
C ARG A 519 11.96 -6.95 -6.39
N TRP A 520 10.68 -6.81 -6.65
CA TRP A 520 10.10 -7.09 -7.98
C TRP A 520 10.35 -5.93 -8.93
N PHE A 521 10.16 -4.72 -8.46
CA PHE A 521 10.41 -3.52 -9.25
C PHE A 521 11.89 -3.41 -9.68
N THR A 522 12.83 -3.81 -8.83
CA THR A 522 14.27 -3.83 -9.18
C THR A 522 14.61 -4.69 -10.39
N ARG A 523 13.78 -5.68 -10.75
CA ARG A 523 13.98 -6.50 -11.97
C ARG A 523 13.83 -5.70 -13.28
N SER A 524 13.28 -4.49 -13.21
CA SER A 524 13.13 -3.56 -14.34
C SER A 524 14.35 -2.67 -14.57
N PHE A 525 15.44 -2.87 -13.82
CA PHE A 525 16.65 -2.06 -13.86
C PHE A 525 17.87 -2.90 -14.28
N ASP A 526 18.80 -2.24 -14.97
CA ASP A 526 19.99 -2.88 -15.54
C ASP A 526 21.27 -2.56 -14.77
N ARG A 527 21.24 -1.48 -13.96
CA ARG A 527 22.38 -1.00 -13.16
C ARG A 527 21.96 -0.78 -11.73
N PHE A 528 22.86 -1.07 -10.79
CA PHE A 528 22.58 -1.00 -9.37
C PHE A 528 23.67 -0.21 -8.66
N VAL A 529 23.27 0.85 -7.93
CA VAL A 529 24.15 1.67 -7.11
C VAL A 529 23.77 1.45 -5.65
N LEU A 530 24.69 0.90 -4.88
CA LEU A 530 24.48 0.56 -3.48
C LEU A 530 25.07 1.65 -2.58
N PHE A 531 24.20 2.30 -1.80
CA PHE A 531 24.54 3.19 -0.70
C PHE A 531 24.67 2.37 0.57
N ARG A 532 25.91 2.09 0.98
CA ARG A 532 26.21 1.20 2.10
C ARG A 532 26.05 1.91 3.45
N SER A 533 25.85 1.14 4.50
CA SER A 533 25.75 1.65 5.88
C SER A 533 27.10 2.14 6.45
N ASP A 534 28.22 1.80 5.83
CA ASP A 534 29.57 2.35 6.11
C ASP A 534 29.88 3.63 5.33
N ASN A 535 28.87 4.26 4.72
CA ASN A 535 28.94 5.49 3.93
C ASN A 535 29.64 5.35 2.56
N GLU A 536 30.03 4.14 2.14
CA GLU A 536 30.54 3.91 0.78
C GLU A 536 29.39 3.85 -0.23
N VAL A 537 29.62 4.39 -1.43
CA VAL A 537 28.71 4.27 -2.56
C VAL A 537 29.44 3.49 -3.67
N VAL A 538 28.88 2.35 -4.06
CA VAL A 538 29.51 1.43 -5.02
C VAL A 538 28.51 0.97 -6.07
N GLU A 539 28.96 0.77 -7.30
CA GLU A 539 28.17 0.11 -8.33
C GLU A 539 28.34 -1.42 -8.21
N VAL A 540 27.21 -2.14 -8.27
CA VAL A 540 27.18 -3.60 -8.13
C VAL A 540 26.48 -4.23 -9.33
N PRO A 541 26.89 -5.45 -9.77
CA PRO A 541 26.35 -6.10 -10.98
C PRO A 541 24.93 -6.66 -10.79
N GLU A 542 24.55 -6.93 -9.55
CA GLU A 542 23.24 -7.51 -9.19
C GLU A 542 22.65 -6.75 -8.00
N PRO A 543 21.33 -6.78 -7.82
CA PRO A 543 20.71 -6.11 -6.68
C PRO A 543 21.15 -6.78 -5.37
N VAL A 544 21.97 -6.07 -4.62
CA VAL A 544 22.47 -6.46 -3.30
C VAL A 544 21.83 -5.56 -2.25
N TRP A 545 21.43 -6.16 -1.16
CA TRP A 545 20.84 -5.46 -0.04
C TRP A 545 21.78 -5.56 1.15
N ASP A 546 22.19 -4.42 1.66
CA ASP A 546 23.12 -4.35 2.80
C ASP A 546 22.49 -5.08 3.99
N VAL A 547 23.15 -6.11 4.46
CA VAL A 547 22.75 -6.90 5.63
C VAL A 547 23.61 -6.41 6.78
N ARG A 548 22.98 -5.76 7.76
CA ARG A 548 23.66 -5.36 9.00
C ARG A 548 24.07 -6.58 9.82
#